data_1ad6fbaa754451cf3f20420344cde2d9
#
_entry.id   1ad6fbaa754451cf3f20420344cde2d9
#
_cell.length_a   1.000
_cell.length_b   1.000
_cell.length_c   1.000
_cell.angle_alpha   90.00
_cell.angle_beta   90.00
_cell.angle_gamma   90.00
#
_symmetry.space_group_name_H-M   'P 1'
#
loop_
_entity.id
_entity.type
_entity.pdbx_description
1 polymer ?
#
loop_
_entity_poly.entity_id
_entity_poly.type
_entity_poly.pdbx_seq_one_letter_code
_entity_poly.pdbx_strand_id
1 'polypeptide(L)' 'MAQVMVNFRMDENVKKCMEQACREMGLSMTTAFTIFATKVGREKRIPFEITAEPYGSQS' A
#
# COMPACT_ATOMS: atom_id res chain seq x y z
N MET A 1 -17.96 5.92 -12.94
CA MET A 1 -16.52 6.15 -13.03
C MET A 1 -15.83 4.97 -13.66
N ALA A 2 -14.93 5.24 -14.56
CA ALA A 2 -14.20 4.17 -15.23
C ALA A 2 -13.16 3.57 -14.31
N GLN A 3 -13.01 2.27 -14.38
CA GLN A 3 -12.00 1.56 -13.61
C GLN A 3 -10.93 1.07 -14.58
N VAL A 4 -9.70 1.14 -14.15
CA VAL A 4 -8.58 0.66 -14.95
C VAL A 4 -7.77 -0.32 -14.10
N MET A 5 -7.00 -1.15 -14.77
CA MET A 5 -6.15 -2.12 -14.09
C MET A 5 -4.82 -1.48 -13.76
N VAL A 6 -4.35 -1.73 -12.55
CA VAL A 6 -3.04 -1.24 -12.10
C VAL A 6 -2.18 -2.46 -11.79
N ASN A 7 -1.01 -2.54 -12.39
CA ASN A 7 -0.09 -3.66 -12.19
C ASN A 7 1.27 -3.15 -11.72
N PHE A 8 1.86 -3.86 -10.77
CA PHE A 8 3.21 -3.57 -10.35
C PHE A 8 3.77 -4.79 -9.64
N ARG A 9 5.06 -4.80 -9.46
CA ARG A 9 5.74 -5.89 -8.76
C ARG A 9 5.99 -5.51 -7.31
N MET A 10 5.95 -6.51 -6.45
CA MET A 10 6.17 -6.31 -5.03
C MET A 10 6.97 -7.47 -4.49
N ASP A 11 7.84 -7.18 -3.53
CA ASP A 11 8.58 -8.22 -2.84
C ASP A 11 7.61 -9.20 -2.20
N GLU A 12 7.92 -10.48 -2.32
CA GLU A 12 7.02 -11.54 -1.85
C GLU A 12 6.77 -11.45 -0.35
N ASN A 13 7.81 -11.17 0.42
CA ASN A 13 7.67 -11.08 1.87
C ASN A 13 6.83 -9.87 2.27
N VAL A 14 7.01 -8.76 1.58
CA VAL A 14 6.22 -7.56 1.83
C VAL A 14 4.75 -7.84 1.53
N LYS A 15 4.50 -8.54 0.42
CA LYS A 15 3.12 -8.88 0.07
C LYS A 15 2.48 -9.75 1.13
N LYS A 16 3.19 -10.75 1.63
CA LYS A 16 2.65 -11.64 2.66
C LYS A 16 2.35 -10.89 3.94
N CYS A 17 3.23 -10.00 4.36
CA CYS A 17 3.00 -9.22 5.56
C CYS A 17 1.77 -8.33 5.40
N MET A 18 1.62 -7.71 4.24
CA MET A 18 0.48 -6.86 3.99
C MET A 18 -0.82 -7.67 3.95
N GLU A 19 -0.77 -8.86 3.34
CA GLU A 19 -1.95 -9.72 3.31
C GLU A 19 -2.41 -10.09 4.71
N GLN A 20 -1.47 -10.41 5.58
CA GLN A 20 -1.81 -10.75 6.95
C GLN A 20 -2.39 -9.57 7.70
N ALA A 21 -1.78 -8.40 7.54
CA ALA A 21 -2.27 -7.19 8.19
C ALA A 21 -3.67 -6.83 7.72
N CYS A 22 -3.91 -6.95 6.41
CA CYS A 22 -5.23 -6.67 5.85
C CYS A 22 -6.26 -7.64 6.39
N ARG A 23 -5.88 -8.91 6.53
CA ARG A 23 -6.79 -9.90 7.07
C ARG A 23 -7.17 -9.58 8.51
N GLU A 24 -6.19 -9.12 9.30
CA GLU A 24 -6.46 -8.74 10.68
C GLU A 24 -7.34 -7.51 10.77
N MET A 25 -7.26 -6.63 9.79
CA MET A 25 -8.09 -5.44 9.73
C MET A 25 -9.45 -5.69 9.08
N GLY A 26 -9.65 -6.89 8.54
CA GLY A 26 -10.90 -7.20 7.86
C GLY A 26 -11.01 -6.59 6.47
N LEU A 27 -9.88 -6.34 5.83
CA LEU A 27 -9.85 -5.73 4.50
C LEU A 27 -9.27 -6.68 3.48
N SER A 28 -9.67 -6.50 2.21
CA SER A 28 -8.98 -7.16 1.12
C SER A 28 -7.77 -6.30 0.72
N MET A 29 -6.82 -6.92 0.02
CA MET A 29 -5.67 -6.19 -0.49
C MET A 29 -6.11 -5.06 -1.42
N THR A 30 -7.06 -5.35 -2.30
CA THR A 30 -7.56 -4.35 -3.23
C THR A 30 -8.15 -3.15 -2.50
N THR A 31 -8.92 -3.41 -1.45
CA THR A 31 -9.50 -2.33 -0.67
C THR A 31 -8.42 -1.50 0.00
N ALA A 32 -7.40 -2.15 0.56
CA ALA A 32 -6.31 -1.42 1.21
C ALA A 32 -5.58 -0.53 0.22
N PHE A 33 -5.29 -1.03 -0.98
CA PHE A 33 -4.63 -0.22 -2.00
C PHE A 33 -5.50 0.93 -2.45
N THR A 34 -6.81 0.69 -2.56
CA THR A 34 -7.73 1.74 -2.97
C THR A 34 -7.80 2.86 -1.94
N ILE A 35 -7.82 2.48 -0.67
CA ILE A 35 -7.83 3.46 0.42
C ILE A 35 -6.56 4.30 0.37
N PHE A 36 -5.41 3.65 0.21
CA PHE A 36 -4.14 4.36 0.14
C PHE A 36 -4.11 5.31 -1.06
N ALA A 37 -4.48 4.80 -2.23
CA ALA A 37 -4.45 5.61 -3.45
C ALA A 37 -5.38 6.81 -3.35
N THR A 38 -6.56 6.61 -2.75
CA THR A 38 -7.52 7.69 -2.58
C THR A 38 -6.95 8.78 -1.68
N LYS A 39 -6.31 8.36 -0.59
CA LYS A 39 -5.74 9.32 0.34
C LYS A 39 -4.59 10.10 -0.29
N VAL A 40 -3.72 9.40 -1.00
CA VAL A 40 -2.60 10.05 -1.69
C VAL A 40 -3.13 11.06 -2.72
N GLY A 41 -4.14 10.67 -3.49
CA GLY A 41 -4.68 11.55 -4.50
C GLY A 41 -5.37 12.77 -3.93
N ARG A 42 -6.01 12.60 -2.77
CA ARG A 42 -6.72 13.71 -2.13
C ARG A 42 -5.76 14.70 -1.48
N GLU A 43 -4.76 14.19 -0.77
CA GLU A 43 -3.86 15.04 -0.02
C GLU A 43 -2.65 15.49 -0.81
N LYS A 44 -2.42 14.89 -1.98
CA LYS A 44 -1.29 15.23 -2.85
C LYS A 44 0.04 14.98 -2.15
N ARG A 45 0.09 13.96 -1.32
CA ARG A 45 1.29 13.59 -0.60
C ARG A 45 1.19 12.14 -0.17
N ILE A 46 2.34 11.55 0.11
CA ILE A 46 2.37 10.23 0.74
C ILE A 46 2.09 10.45 2.22
N PRO A 47 1.12 9.72 2.81
CA PRO A 47 0.67 9.99 4.19
C PRO A 47 1.62 9.48 5.27
N PHE A 48 2.90 9.46 4.98
CA PHE A 48 3.93 9.16 5.97
C PHE A 48 5.25 9.72 5.44
N GLU A 49 6.22 9.80 6.32
CA GLU A 49 7.47 10.44 5.97
C GLU A 49 8.29 9.58 5.03
N ILE A 50 8.79 10.20 3.97
CA ILE A 50 9.69 9.55 3.02
C ILE A 50 11.08 10.06 3.30
N THR A 51 11.97 9.16 3.67
CA THR A 51 13.33 9.54 4.03
C THR A 51 14.33 8.90 3.08
N ALA A 52 15.58 9.29 3.22
CA ALA A 52 16.63 8.71 2.42
C ALA A 52 17.03 7.32 2.90
N GLU A 53 16.58 6.90 4.06
CA GLU A 53 16.91 5.58 4.58
C GLU A 53 16.14 4.49 3.86
N PRO A 54 16.80 3.38 3.50
CA PRO A 54 16.09 2.28 2.87
C PRO A 54 15.07 1.68 3.82
N TYR A 55 13.88 1.44 3.31
CA TYR A 55 12.83 0.85 4.14
C TYR A 55 13.16 -0.56 4.57
N GLY A 56 13.84 -1.29 3.72
CA GLY A 56 14.16 -2.67 4.01
C GLY A 56 15.08 -2.83 5.21
N SER A 57 15.86 -1.82 5.53
CA SER A 57 16.79 -1.89 6.63
C SER A 57 16.16 -1.53 7.97
N GLN A 58 14.89 -1.18 7.96
CA GLN A 58 14.19 -0.74 9.15
C GLN A 58 13.70 -1.88 10.02
N SER A 59 13.55 -3.01 9.46
CA SER A 59 12.93 -4.14 10.16
C SER A 59 13.87 -4.87 11.07
#